data_1b8e6ba0b5d795bdea45e9af09b630b9
#
_entry.id   1b8e6ba0b5d795bdea45e9af09b630b9
#
_cell.length_a   1.000
_cell.length_b   1.000
_cell.length_c   1.000
_cell.angle_alpha   90.00
_cell.angle_beta   90.00
_cell.angle_gamma   90.00
#
_symmetry.space_group_name_H-M   'P 1'
#
loop_
_entity.id
_entity.type
_entity.pdbx_description
1 polymer ?
#
loop_
_entity_poly.entity_id
_entity_poly.type
_entity_poly.pdbx_seq_one_letter_code
_entity_poly.pdbx_strand_id
1 'polypeptide(L)'
;KEPKTIIIDYGGPNVAKPLHVGHLRSAIIGESIKRIGRFVGHKVIGDVHLGDWGLQMGLIITELKDRKPELPYFDESFTGEYPEEAPFTISELEEIYPCASGKSKEDEAYRNEALEATHLLQQGKPGYMALWNHIMNVSVTDLKRNYDKLNVSFDLWKKESDAQPYIPGMVE
;
A
#
# COMPACT_ATOMS: atom_id res chain seq x y z
N LYS A 1 6.71 36.67 12.06
CA LYS A 1 5.83 35.60 12.65
C LYS A 1 6.74 34.52 13.17
N GLU A 2 6.38 33.88 14.28
CA GLU A 2 7.14 32.78 14.82
C GLU A 2 7.05 31.54 13.88
N PRO A 3 8.17 30.83 13.62
CA PRO A 3 8.16 29.59 12.86
C PRO A 3 7.25 28.54 13.52
N LYS A 4 6.46 27.84 12.71
CA LYS A 4 5.61 26.74 13.16
C LYS A 4 6.13 25.41 12.58
N THR A 5 5.86 24.32 13.28
CA THR A 5 5.97 22.97 12.73
C THR A 5 4.61 22.56 12.16
N ILE A 6 4.58 22.22 10.89
CA ILE A 6 3.37 21.88 10.13
C ILE A 6 3.60 20.52 9.48
N ILE A 7 2.63 19.63 9.61
CA ILE A 7 2.59 18.36 8.87
C ILE A 7 1.54 18.51 7.78
N ILE A 8 1.89 18.09 6.58
CA ILE A 8 0.97 18.06 5.42
C ILE A 8 0.95 16.65 4.90
N ASP A 9 -0.21 16.00 4.95
CA ASP A 9 -0.47 14.71 4.33
C ASP A 9 -1.03 14.94 2.91
N TYR A 10 -0.37 14.35 1.91
CA TYR A 10 -0.77 14.49 0.51
C TYR A 10 -0.26 13.33 -0.36
N GLY A 11 -0.97 13.07 -1.45
CA GLY A 11 -0.55 12.11 -2.48
C GLY A 11 -0.67 10.65 -2.08
N GLY A 12 -1.36 10.30 -0.99
CA GLY A 12 -1.48 8.95 -0.44
C GLY A 12 -2.29 7.99 -1.31
N PRO A 13 -1.65 7.21 -2.22
CA PRO A 13 -2.33 6.20 -3.01
C PRO A 13 -2.44 4.88 -2.24
N ASN A 14 -3.39 4.05 -2.65
CA ASN A 14 -3.35 2.65 -2.29
C ASN A 14 -2.21 1.96 -3.03
N VAL A 15 -1.47 1.09 -2.34
CA VAL A 15 -0.44 0.26 -2.96
C VAL A 15 -1.06 -0.72 -3.98
N ALA A 16 -0.24 -1.20 -4.90
CA ALA A 16 -0.65 -2.10 -5.99
C ALA A 16 -1.74 -1.55 -6.93
N LYS A 17 -1.94 -0.24 -6.92
CA LYS A 17 -2.81 0.46 -7.87
C LYS A 17 -1.98 1.46 -8.68
N PRO A 18 -2.23 1.55 -10.00
CA PRO A 18 -1.56 2.56 -10.81
C PRO A 18 -1.96 3.96 -10.35
N LEU A 19 -0.99 4.88 -10.38
CA LEU A 19 -1.26 6.29 -10.15
C LEU A 19 -2.11 6.85 -11.29
N HIS A 20 -3.12 7.63 -10.96
CA HIS A 20 -3.93 8.36 -11.93
C HIS A 20 -3.89 9.87 -11.65
N VAL A 21 -4.44 10.66 -12.57
CA VAL A 21 -4.43 12.14 -12.50
C VAL A 21 -4.89 12.71 -11.16
N GLY A 22 -5.85 12.05 -10.49
CA GLY A 22 -6.32 12.48 -9.16
C GLY A 22 -5.20 12.46 -8.11
N HIS A 23 -4.42 11.38 -8.07
CA HIS A 23 -3.27 11.25 -7.16
C HIS A 23 -2.17 12.25 -7.51
N LEU A 24 -1.84 12.43 -8.79
CA LEU A 24 -0.80 13.35 -9.24
C LEU A 24 -1.15 14.81 -8.90
N ARG A 25 -2.41 15.19 -9.08
CA ARG A 25 -2.89 16.53 -8.75
C ARG A 25 -2.74 16.81 -7.25
N SER A 26 -3.18 15.91 -6.41
CA SER A 26 -3.06 16.00 -4.96
C SER A 26 -1.59 16.13 -4.54
N ALA A 27 -0.71 15.31 -5.11
CA ALA A 27 0.72 15.34 -4.85
C ALA A 27 1.38 16.69 -5.21
N ILE A 28 1.07 17.24 -6.38
CA ILE A 28 1.62 18.51 -6.85
C ILE A 28 1.13 19.69 -5.99
N ILE A 29 -0.15 19.68 -5.61
CA ILE A 29 -0.71 20.74 -4.73
C ILE A 29 -0.04 20.69 -3.35
N GLY A 30 0.04 19.50 -2.74
CA GLY A 30 0.66 19.34 -1.42
C GLY A 30 2.14 19.70 -1.43
N GLU A 31 2.89 19.27 -2.43
CA GLU A 31 4.29 19.65 -2.60
C GLU A 31 4.47 21.17 -2.74
N SER A 32 3.59 21.85 -3.49
CA SER A 32 3.62 23.30 -3.64
C SER A 32 3.40 24.00 -2.30
N ILE A 33 2.40 23.56 -1.52
CA ILE A 33 2.10 24.11 -0.19
C ILE A 33 3.28 23.86 0.76
N LYS A 34 3.87 22.69 0.75
CA LYS A 34 5.07 22.36 1.53
C LYS A 34 6.22 23.33 1.22
N ARG A 35 6.51 23.54 -0.07
CA ARG A 35 7.58 24.45 -0.51
C ARG A 35 7.32 25.91 -0.12
N ILE A 36 6.08 26.39 -0.28
CA ILE A 36 5.68 27.74 0.14
C ILE A 36 5.85 27.88 1.65
N GLY A 37 5.37 26.91 2.44
CA GLY A 37 5.49 26.92 3.90
C GLY A 37 6.95 27.00 4.36
N ARG A 38 7.84 26.22 3.71
CA ARG A 38 9.30 26.28 3.97
C ARG A 38 9.91 27.59 3.57
N PHE A 39 9.51 28.14 2.43
CA PHE A 39 10.01 29.42 1.94
C PHE A 39 9.66 30.59 2.88
N VAL A 40 8.48 30.56 3.50
CA VAL A 40 8.09 31.61 4.49
C VAL A 40 8.61 31.34 5.90
N GLY A 41 9.50 30.36 6.07
CA GLY A 41 10.24 30.12 7.31
C GLY A 41 9.61 29.14 8.29
N HIS A 42 8.62 28.35 7.88
CA HIS A 42 8.06 27.27 8.70
C HIS A 42 8.84 25.96 8.52
N LYS A 43 8.85 25.11 9.57
CA LYS A 43 9.27 23.72 9.45
C LYS A 43 8.08 22.92 8.92
N VAL A 44 8.12 22.51 7.65
CA VAL A 44 7.03 21.73 7.03
C VAL A 44 7.52 20.31 6.73
N ILE A 45 6.75 19.36 7.23
CA ILE A 45 6.97 17.91 7.07
C ILE A 45 5.90 17.41 6.09
N GLY A 46 6.34 16.86 4.96
CA GLY A 46 5.45 16.21 4.00
C GLY A 46 5.32 14.73 4.34
N ASP A 47 4.09 14.28 4.54
CA ASP A 47 3.77 12.88 4.76
C ASP A 47 3.01 12.32 3.56
N VAL A 48 3.29 11.07 3.20
CA VAL A 48 2.46 10.27 2.33
C VAL A 48 1.92 9.09 3.14
N HIS A 49 0.59 8.96 3.17
CA HIS A 49 -0.07 7.90 3.90
C HIS A 49 -0.63 6.86 2.93
N LEU A 50 0.02 5.70 2.88
CA LEU A 50 -0.30 4.65 1.91
C LEU A 50 -1.42 3.75 2.42
N GLY A 51 -2.39 3.44 1.55
CA GLY A 51 -3.39 2.41 1.80
C GLY A 51 -2.80 1.02 1.50
N ASP A 52 -2.50 0.24 2.54
CA ASP A 52 -1.81 -1.04 2.45
C ASP A 52 -2.42 -2.16 3.29
N TRP A 53 -3.55 -1.92 3.96
CA TRP A 53 -4.04 -2.82 5.01
C TRP A 53 -5.49 -3.28 4.85
N GLY A 54 -6.16 -2.84 3.80
CA GLY A 54 -7.57 -3.14 3.55
C GLY A 54 -7.80 -4.31 2.61
N LEU A 55 -9.06 -4.46 2.18
CA LEU A 55 -9.54 -5.53 1.29
C LEU A 55 -8.74 -5.66 0.00
N GLN A 56 -8.12 -4.58 -0.50
CA GLN A 56 -7.28 -4.66 -1.69
C GLN A 56 -6.14 -5.67 -1.54
N MET A 57 -5.58 -5.83 -0.33
CA MET A 57 -4.54 -6.81 -0.08
C MET A 57 -5.08 -8.24 -0.17
N GLY A 58 -6.24 -8.49 0.43
CA GLY A 58 -6.90 -9.80 0.34
C GLY A 58 -7.27 -10.16 -1.09
N LEU A 59 -7.76 -9.19 -1.88
CA LEU A 59 -8.06 -9.39 -3.30
C LEU A 59 -6.83 -9.81 -4.10
N ILE A 60 -5.69 -9.14 -3.87
CA ILE A 60 -4.43 -9.48 -4.55
C ILE A 60 -3.95 -10.87 -4.14
N ILE A 61 -3.99 -11.18 -2.85
CA ILE A 61 -3.56 -12.48 -2.32
C ILE A 61 -4.43 -13.60 -2.88
N THR A 62 -5.76 -13.42 -2.92
CA THR A 62 -6.70 -14.42 -3.47
C THR A 62 -6.47 -14.63 -4.96
N GLU A 63 -6.35 -13.57 -5.75
CA GLU A 63 -6.09 -13.67 -7.18
C GLU A 63 -4.73 -14.31 -7.47
N LEU A 64 -3.72 -14.01 -6.66
CA LEU A 64 -2.40 -14.59 -6.80
C LEU A 64 -2.42 -16.09 -6.48
N LYS A 65 -3.19 -16.50 -5.46
CA LYS A 65 -3.41 -17.89 -5.11
C LYS A 65 -4.09 -18.67 -6.23
N ASP A 66 -5.09 -18.05 -6.89
CA ASP A 66 -5.76 -18.65 -8.06
C ASP A 66 -4.80 -18.85 -9.23
N ARG A 67 -3.94 -17.87 -9.50
CA ARG A 67 -3.00 -17.90 -10.64
C ARG A 67 -1.77 -18.77 -10.41
N LYS A 68 -1.27 -18.80 -9.18
CA LYS A 68 0.01 -19.42 -8.79
C LYS A 68 -0.14 -20.19 -7.47
N PRO A 69 -1.02 -21.21 -7.39
CA PRO A 69 -1.30 -21.92 -6.14
C PRO A 69 -0.10 -22.71 -5.59
N GLU A 70 0.90 -22.99 -6.41
CA GLU A 70 2.12 -23.70 -6.06
C GLU A 70 3.13 -22.87 -5.26
N LEU A 71 2.89 -21.57 -5.11
CA LEU A 71 3.82 -20.70 -4.39
C LEU A 71 3.88 -21.05 -2.89
N PRO A 72 5.06 -21.01 -2.26
CA PRO A 72 5.24 -21.41 -0.86
C PRO A 72 4.45 -20.54 0.13
N TYR A 73 4.00 -19.39 -0.28
CA TYR A 73 3.18 -18.46 0.55
C TYR A 73 1.80 -19.03 0.90
N PHE A 74 1.30 -20.01 0.11
CA PHE A 74 -0.01 -20.65 0.27
C PHE A 74 0.06 -22.02 0.91
N ASP A 75 1.27 -22.57 1.07
CA ASP A 75 1.50 -23.87 1.72
C ASP A 75 1.59 -23.67 3.25
N GLU A 76 0.61 -24.19 3.97
CA GLU A 76 0.55 -24.12 5.44
C GLU A 76 1.62 -24.98 6.13
N SER A 77 2.19 -25.93 5.42
CA SER A 77 3.28 -26.79 5.91
C SER A 77 4.66 -26.18 5.68
N PHE A 78 4.75 -25.08 4.94
CA PHE A 78 6.02 -24.46 4.61
C PHE A 78 6.66 -23.81 5.86
N THR A 79 7.88 -24.26 6.18
CA THR A 79 8.65 -23.78 7.35
C THR A 79 9.99 -23.17 6.95
N GLY A 80 10.26 -23.05 5.63
CA GLY A 80 11.49 -22.45 5.08
C GLY A 80 11.46 -20.92 5.09
N GLU A 81 12.55 -20.33 4.60
CA GLU A 81 12.61 -18.91 4.29
C GLU A 81 11.87 -18.64 2.98
N TYR A 82 11.00 -17.61 2.98
CA TYR A 82 10.33 -17.19 1.76
C TYR A 82 11.31 -16.55 0.78
N PRO A 83 11.11 -16.75 -0.55
CA PRO A 83 11.98 -16.14 -1.56
C PRO A 83 12.15 -14.65 -1.38
N GLU A 84 13.38 -14.14 -1.57
CA GLU A 84 13.65 -12.70 -1.54
C GLU A 84 13.08 -11.97 -2.75
N GLU A 85 12.99 -12.65 -3.90
CA GLU A 85 12.40 -12.09 -5.11
C GLU A 85 10.87 -12.14 -5.05
N ALA A 86 10.24 -11.03 -5.43
CA ALA A 86 8.79 -10.97 -5.54
C ALA A 86 8.29 -11.95 -6.62
N PRO A 87 7.21 -12.72 -6.36
CA PRO A 87 6.65 -13.66 -7.34
C PRO A 87 5.88 -12.97 -8.48
N PHE A 88 5.98 -11.65 -8.58
CA PHE A 88 5.29 -10.79 -9.56
C PHE A 88 6.07 -9.51 -9.82
N THR A 89 5.81 -8.93 -10.97
CA THR A 89 6.26 -7.57 -11.35
C THR A 89 5.21 -6.52 -11.00
N ILE A 90 5.57 -5.23 -11.11
CA ILE A 90 4.59 -4.13 -10.93
C ILE A 90 3.48 -4.22 -11.99
N SER A 91 3.80 -4.57 -13.23
CA SER A 91 2.81 -4.71 -14.30
C SER A 91 1.81 -5.83 -14.02
N GLU A 92 2.28 -6.96 -13.46
CA GLU A 92 1.37 -8.04 -13.03
C GLU A 92 0.46 -7.60 -11.88
N LEU A 93 0.97 -6.83 -10.89
CA LEU A 93 0.13 -6.28 -9.83
C LEU A 93 -0.94 -5.33 -10.35
N GLU A 94 -0.62 -4.50 -11.34
CA GLU A 94 -1.55 -3.59 -11.99
C GLU A 94 -2.67 -4.32 -12.75
N GLU A 95 -2.45 -5.56 -13.15
CA GLU A 95 -3.47 -6.44 -13.75
C GLU A 95 -4.26 -7.25 -12.71
N ILE A 96 -3.56 -7.76 -11.69
CA ILE A 96 -4.13 -8.63 -10.64
C ILE A 96 -5.24 -7.90 -9.90
N TYR A 97 -4.99 -6.69 -9.43
CA TYR A 97 -5.96 -5.98 -8.61
C TYR A 97 -7.28 -5.65 -9.34
N PRO A 98 -7.29 -5.07 -10.56
CA PRO A 98 -8.54 -4.83 -11.29
C PRO A 98 -9.30 -6.11 -11.60
N CYS A 99 -8.59 -7.19 -11.94
CA CYS A 99 -9.20 -8.51 -12.19
C CYS A 99 -9.90 -9.02 -10.92
N ALA A 100 -9.20 -9.06 -9.80
CA ALA A 100 -9.75 -9.50 -8.52
C ALA A 100 -10.92 -8.62 -8.05
N SER A 101 -10.81 -7.30 -8.23
CA SER A 101 -11.89 -6.35 -7.93
C SER A 101 -13.12 -6.55 -8.81
N GLY A 102 -12.94 -6.93 -10.07
CA GLY A 102 -14.02 -7.31 -10.98
C GLY A 102 -14.73 -8.56 -10.50
N LYS A 103 -13.99 -9.66 -10.31
CA LYS A 103 -14.51 -10.95 -9.80
C LYS A 103 -15.28 -10.77 -8.49
N SER A 104 -14.77 -10.00 -7.54
CA SER A 104 -15.39 -9.79 -6.23
C SER A 104 -16.73 -9.05 -6.26
N LYS A 105 -17.06 -8.38 -7.36
CA LYS A 105 -18.36 -7.72 -7.55
C LYS A 105 -19.42 -8.65 -8.13
N GLU A 106 -18.98 -9.67 -8.85
CA GLU A 106 -19.83 -10.62 -9.55
C GLU A 106 -20.00 -11.93 -8.78
N ASP A 107 -19.01 -12.28 -7.94
CA ASP A 107 -18.97 -13.51 -7.15
C ASP A 107 -18.77 -13.20 -5.67
N GLU A 108 -19.82 -13.45 -4.87
CA GLU A 108 -19.83 -13.27 -3.43
C GLU A 108 -18.90 -14.26 -2.72
N ALA A 109 -18.76 -15.49 -3.23
CA ALA A 109 -17.85 -16.47 -2.64
C ALA A 109 -16.40 -16.03 -2.78
N TYR A 110 -16.00 -15.53 -3.96
CA TYR A 110 -14.69 -14.94 -4.19
C TYR A 110 -14.42 -13.74 -3.28
N ARG A 111 -15.43 -12.87 -3.11
CA ARG A 111 -15.33 -11.73 -2.19
C ARG A 111 -15.11 -12.16 -0.75
N ASN A 112 -15.80 -13.19 -0.29
CA ASN A 112 -15.67 -13.72 1.06
C ASN A 112 -14.29 -14.34 1.27
N GLU A 113 -13.74 -15.04 0.27
CA GLU A 113 -12.36 -15.54 0.32
C GLU A 113 -11.34 -14.39 0.44
N ALA A 114 -11.53 -13.29 -0.30
CA ALA A 114 -10.67 -12.11 -0.19
C ALA A 114 -10.78 -11.40 1.17
N LEU A 115 -11.95 -11.38 1.78
CA LEU A 115 -12.15 -10.86 3.14
C LEU A 115 -11.41 -11.73 4.16
N GLU A 116 -11.51 -13.05 4.04
CA GLU A 116 -10.78 -13.99 4.89
C GLU A 116 -9.27 -13.86 4.71
N ALA A 117 -8.79 -13.73 3.47
CA ALA A 117 -7.38 -13.48 3.19
C ALA A 117 -6.88 -12.17 3.83
N THR A 118 -7.71 -11.12 3.81
CA THR A 118 -7.42 -9.85 4.50
C THR A 118 -7.29 -10.06 6.01
N HIS A 119 -8.24 -10.78 6.60
CA HIS A 119 -8.24 -11.07 8.03
C HIS A 119 -7.01 -11.87 8.45
N LEU A 120 -6.67 -12.92 7.71
CA LEU A 120 -5.48 -13.75 7.96
C LEU A 120 -4.17 -12.94 7.82
N LEU A 121 -4.10 -12.03 6.84
CA LEU A 121 -2.99 -11.09 6.74
C LEU A 121 -2.86 -10.23 7.99
N GLN A 122 -3.97 -9.64 8.43
CA GLN A 122 -4.01 -8.78 9.62
C GLN A 122 -3.73 -9.53 10.93
N GLN A 123 -3.98 -10.83 10.96
CA GLN A 123 -3.57 -11.71 12.05
C GLN A 123 -2.09 -12.13 11.98
N GLY A 124 -1.38 -11.76 10.92
CA GLY A 124 0.05 -12.05 10.76
C GLY A 124 0.36 -13.43 10.19
N LYS A 125 -0.53 -14.03 9.37
CA LYS A 125 -0.24 -15.31 8.68
C LYS A 125 1.07 -15.19 7.90
N PRO A 126 2.11 -16.01 8.18
CA PRO A 126 3.48 -15.77 7.69
C PRO A 126 3.59 -15.64 6.17
N GLY A 127 2.96 -16.54 5.41
CA GLY A 127 2.98 -16.48 3.93
C GLY A 127 2.34 -15.21 3.38
N TYR A 128 1.23 -14.77 3.99
CA TYR A 128 0.53 -13.55 3.57
C TYR A 128 1.29 -12.28 3.94
N MET A 129 1.97 -12.28 5.10
CA MET A 129 2.88 -11.20 5.49
C MET A 129 4.09 -11.10 4.56
N ALA A 130 4.63 -12.24 4.13
CA ALA A 130 5.73 -12.25 3.15
C ALA A 130 5.27 -11.69 1.79
N LEU A 131 4.10 -12.09 1.29
CA LEU A 131 3.49 -11.51 0.09
C LEU A 131 3.24 -10.00 0.23
N TRP A 132 2.68 -9.58 1.37
CA TRP A 132 2.46 -8.17 1.67
C TRP A 132 3.77 -7.37 1.61
N ASN A 133 4.86 -7.88 2.16
CA ASN A 133 6.18 -7.24 2.06
C ASN A 133 6.62 -7.08 0.60
N HIS A 134 6.42 -8.10 -0.25
CA HIS A 134 6.73 -8.01 -1.68
C HIS A 134 5.87 -6.96 -2.39
N ILE A 135 4.55 -6.94 -2.12
CA ILE A 135 3.63 -5.94 -2.66
C ILE A 135 4.09 -4.54 -2.29
N MET A 136 4.44 -4.34 -1.02
CA MET A 136 4.94 -3.06 -0.53
C MET A 136 6.24 -2.63 -1.22
N ASN A 137 7.23 -3.52 -1.29
CA ASN A 137 8.53 -3.22 -1.88
C ASN A 137 8.40 -2.84 -3.36
N VAL A 138 7.65 -3.61 -4.13
CA VAL A 138 7.42 -3.37 -5.56
C VAL A 138 6.64 -2.06 -5.76
N SER A 139 5.56 -1.86 -5.02
CA SER A 139 4.69 -0.67 -5.15
C SER A 139 5.39 0.61 -4.72
N VAL A 140 6.05 0.62 -3.55
CA VAL A 140 6.74 1.82 -3.03
C VAL A 140 7.89 2.23 -3.93
N THR A 141 8.62 1.26 -4.49
CA THR A 141 9.70 1.53 -5.44
C THR A 141 9.17 2.24 -6.69
N ASP A 142 8.05 1.78 -7.25
CA ASP A 142 7.44 2.42 -8.40
C ASP A 142 6.85 3.80 -8.06
N LEU A 143 6.18 3.93 -6.92
CA LEU A 143 5.65 5.21 -6.44
C LEU A 143 6.75 6.26 -6.28
N LYS A 144 7.87 5.91 -5.64
CA LYS A 144 9.03 6.81 -5.50
C LYS A 144 9.54 7.27 -6.85
N ARG A 145 9.73 6.35 -7.79
CA ARG A 145 10.19 6.68 -9.15
C ARG A 145 9.24 7.66 -9.85
N ASN A 146 7.93 7.50 -9.68
CA ASN A 146 6.93 8.37 -10.29
C ASN A 146 6.89 9.75 -9.62
N TYR A 147 6.97 9.84 -8.30
CA TYR A 147 7.03 11.11 -7.58
C TYR A 147 8.33 11.87 -7.86
N ASP A 148 9.46 11.18 -7.98
CA ASP A 148 10.74 11.78 -8.36
C ASP A 148 10.64 12.47 -9.74
N LYS A 149 9.98 11.85 -10.72
CA LYS A 149 9.75 12.47 -12.04
C LYS A 149 8.91 13.75 -11.97
N LEU A 150 8.03 13.86 -10.97
CA LEU A 150 7.20 15.04 -10.71
C LEU A 150 7.90 16.06 -9.81
N ASN A 151 9.12 15.77 -9.35
CA ASN A 151 9.82 16.56 -8.35
C ASN A 151 8.99 16.76 -7.07
N VAL A 152 8.27 15.71 -6.67
CA VAL A 152 7.51 15.59 -5.41
C VAL A 152 8.29 14.70 -4.45
N SER A 153 8.45 15.16 -3.21
CA SER A 153 9.19 14.42 -2.19
C SER A 153 8.45 14.41 -0.86
N PHE A 154 8.62 13.33 -0.11
CA PHE A 154 8.03 13.19 1.21
C PHE A 154 9.13 12.98 2.25
N ASP A 155 8.93 13.57 3.43
CA ASP A 155 9.81 13.37 4.58
C ASP A 155 9.43 12.09 5.34
N LEU A 156 8.13 11.75 5.32
CA LEU A 156 7.57 10.56 5.97
C LEU A 156 6.82 9.71 4.93
N TRP A 157 7.02 8.41 5.05
CA TRP A 157 6.29 7.37 4.31
C TRP A 157 5.55 6.50 5.31
N LYS A 158 4.31 6.90 5.61
CA LYS A 158 3.43 6.22 6.55
C LYS A 158 2.41 5.34 5.84
N LYS A 159 1.79 4.44 6.58
CA LYS A 159 0.88 3.42 6.05
C LYS A 159 -0.28 3.19 7.02
N GLU A 160 -1.39 2.70 6.51
CA GLU A 160 -2.52 2.26 7.34
C GLU A 160 -2.09 1.17 8.34
N SER A 161 -1.23 0.24 7.91
CA SER A 161 -0.69 -0.83 8.77
C SER A 161 0.10 -0.29 9.97
N ASP A 162 0.71 0.89 9.87
CA ASP A 162 1.43 1.51 10.99
C ASP A 162 0.50 1.90 12.15
N ALA A 163 -0.81 2.06 11.90
CA ALA A 163 -1.80 2.38 12.91
C ALA A 163 -2.31 1.14 13.69
N GLN A 164 -2.14 -0.06 13.13
CA GLN A 164 -2.68 -1.30 13.71
C GLN A 164 -2.34 -1.51 15.20
N PRO A 165 -1.11 -1.25 15.68
CA PRO A 165 -0.77 -1.44 17.10
C PRO A 165 -1.52 -0.50 18.07
N TYR A 166 -2.07 0.59 17.57
CA TYR A 166 -2.76 1.61 18.37
C TYR A 166 -4.28 1.40 18.43
N ILE A 167 -4.85 0.63 17.49
CA ILE A 167 -6.30 0.42 17.37
C ILE A 167 -6.91 -0.15 18.65
N PRO A 168 -6.35 -1.20 19.31
CA PRO A 168 -6.96 -1.75 20.52
C PRO A 168 -7.17 -0.72 21.62
N GLY A 169 -6.18 0.14 21.89
CA GLY A 169 -6.30 1.18 22.91
C GLY A 169 -7.18 2.39 22.51
N MET A 170 -7.61 2.45 21.25
CA MET A 170 -8.55 3.49 20.79
C MET A 170 -10.02 3.05 20.88
N VAL A 171 -10.26 1.76 20.99
CA VAL A 171 -11.62 1.15 21.01
C VAL A 171 -12.12 0.93 22.45
N GLU A 172 -11.23 0.96 23.44
CA GLU A 172 -11.55 0.93 24.86
C GLU A 172 -12.00 2.32 25.37
#